data_45a1a96107b03446e2d405d3aba32431
#
_entry.id   45a1a96107b03446e2d405d3aba32431
#
_cell.length_a   1.000
_cell.length_b   1.000
_cell.length_c   1.000
_cell.angle_alpha   90.00
_cell.angle_beta   90.00
_cell.angle_gamma   90.00
#
_symmetry.space_group_name_H-M   'P 1'
#
loop_
_entity.id
_entity.type
_entity.pdbx_description
1 polymer ?
#
loop_
_entity_poly.entity_id
_entity_poly.type
_entity_poly.pdbx_seq_one_letter_code
_entity_poly.pdbx_strand_id
1 'polypeptide(L)'
;MTALRVGVVGAGNIASIAQLPTLVQRDDVELRALVSRREDPSPLQRRWGFANVYRTVDAMLDAEELDAVFVLTPRSEHVAAVESALRAGIDVFCEKPLATSTSDAVRLAELADEHGRILMVGLNRRFAPVYVAAREAFGAAGASFCVAQKNRAGSEYRATFENAIHMVDLLRWFCGGDVVEVSSAAAGTDPWEEDGTAALIRFSTGNTGVLVAARAAGAWGEKLDAYGQMRSAEVIAPDTVAVTADGARTVRSMSPEAFGWATATETFGFADAVRHFLDRVQDRQQPLTSGWEAAKTQQLLDKILAAAGLPTEEQEGRTWSSKAVQ
;
A
#
# COMPACT_ATOMS: atom_id res chain seq x y z
N MET A 1 -23.43 -11.92 -13.62
CA MET A 1 -23.19 -11.64 -12.18
C MET A 1 -23.84 -10.30 -11.88
N THR A 2 -24.43 -10.11 -10.72
CA THR A 2 -24.91 -8.79 -10.28
C THR A 2 -23.72 -7.89 -10.04
N ALA A 3 -23.81 -6.62 -10.44
CA ALA A 3 -22.74 -5.65 -10.19
C ALA A 3 -22.52 -5.45 -8.69
N LEU A 4 -21.26 -5.31 -8.28
CA LEU A 4 -20.90 -4.99 -6.90
C LEU A 4 -21.26 -3.53 -6.58
N ARG A 5 -21.99 -3.32 -5.51
CA ARG A 5 -22.39 -2.01 -5.02
C ARG A 5 -21.28 -1.44 -4.12
N VAL A 6 -20.63 -0.40 -4.60
CA VAL A 6 -19.42 0.13 -3.98
C VAL A 6 -19.66 1.51 -3.39
N GLY A 7 -19.30 1.67 -2.10
CA GLY A 7 -19.18 2.95 -1.43
C GLY A 7 -17.72 3.45 -1.41
N VAL A 8 -17.51 4.74 -1.47
CA VAL A 8 -16.18 5.36 -1.38
C VAL A 8 -16.17 6.42 -0.29
N VAL A 9 -15.23 6.30 0.63
CA VAL A 9 -15.01 7.26 1.72
C VAL A 9 -13.78 8.11 1.39
N GLY A 10 -14.01 9.35 0.96
CA GLY A 10 -12.97 10.26 0.49
C GLY A 10 -12.62 10.11 -0.99
N ALA A 11 -12.55 11.23 -1.70
CA ALA A 11 -12.16 11.30 -3.10
C ALA A 11 -11.09 12.40 -3.29
N GLY A 12 -9.96 12.22 -2.63
CA GLY A 12 -8.79 13.10 -2.72
C GLY A 12 -7.98 12.87 -4.00
N ASN A 13 -6.77 13.47 -4.06
CA ASN A 13 -5.90 13.36 -5.23
C ASN A 13 -5.53 11.91 -5.56
N ILE A 14 -5.10 11.13 -4.55
CA ILE A 14 -4.71 9.73 -4.78
C ILE A 14 -5.89 8.91 -5.26
N ALA A 15 -7.06 9.03 -4.64
CA ALA A 15 -8.27 8.35 -5.08
C ALA A 15 -8.60 8.67 -6.55
N SER A 16 -8.51 9.95 -6.93
CA SER A 16 -8.82 10.43 -8.29
C SER A 16 -7.81 10.01 -9.35
N ILE A 17 -6.58 9.71 -8.97
CA ILE A 17 -5.51 9.29 -9.89
C ILE A 17 -5.41 7.76 -9.94
N ALA A 18 -5.62 7.09 -8.81
CA ALA A 18 -5.28 5.68 -8.64
C ALA A 18 -6.51 4.74 -8.64
N GLN A 19 -7.46 4.91 -7.71
CA GLN A 19 -8.53 3.93 -7.51
C GLN A 19 -9.77 4.19 -8.38
N LEU A 20 -10.27 5.43 -8.39
CA LEU A 20 -11.51 5.78 -9.10
C LEU A 20 -11.46 5.53 -10.60
N PRO A 21 -10.34 5.80 -11.33
CA PRO A 21 -10.26 5.46 -12.75
C PRO A 21 -10.46 3.96 -13.02
N THR A 22 -9.94 3.09 -12.16
CA THR A 22 -10.11 1.64 -12.32
C THR A 22 -11.53 1.20 -11.98
N LEU A 23 -12.12 1.77 -10.92
CA LEU A 23 -13.49 1.45 -10.51
C LEU A 23 -14.52 1.78 -11.60
N VAL A 24 -14.42 2.96 -12.22
CA VAL A 24 -15.37 3.38 -13.27
C VAL A 24 -15.21 2.64 -14.59
N GLN A 25 -14.09 1.96 -14.81
CA GLN A 25 -13.85 1.17 -16.03
C GLN A 25 -14.41 -0.25 -15.92
N ARG A 26 -14.90 -0.67 -14.76
CA ARG A 26 -15.44 -2.02 -14.54
C ARG A 26 -16.95 -2.04 -14.74
N ASP A 27 -17.41 -2.89 -15.64
CA ASP A 27 -18.84 -3.07 -15.93
C ASP A 27 -19.59 -3.82 -14.81
N ASP A 28 -18.85 -4.50 -13.92
CA ASP A 28 -19.38 -5.23 -12.78
C ASP A 28 -19.32 -4.44 -11.46
N VAL A 29 -19.15 -3.12 -11.52
CA VAL A 29 -19.12 -2.20 -10.37
C VAL A 29 -20.16 -1.10 -10.52
N GLU A 30 -20.95 -0.87 -9.48
CA GLU A 30 -21.85 0.27 -9.35
C GLU A 30 -21.34 1.20 -8.25
N LEU A 31 -20.95 2.43 -8.58
CA LEU A 31 -20.56 3.46 -7.61
C LEU A 31 -21.81 4.06 -6.95
N ARG A 32 -22.27 3.43 -5.86
CA ARG A 32 -23.49 3.78 -5.14
C ARG A 32 -23.35 5.08 -4.35
N ALA A 33 -22.28 5.20 -3.61
CA ALA A 33 -22.17 6.26 -2.60
C ALA A 33 -20.76 6.84 -2.48
N LEU A 34 -20.71 8.16 -2.27
CA LEU A 34 -19.50 8.90 -1.92
C LEU A 34 -19.69 9.58 -0.56
N VAL A 35 -18.80 9.35 0.39
CA VAL A 35 -18.66 10.18 1.57
C VAL A 35 -17.68 11.31 1.30
N SER A 36 -18.12 12.55 1.40
CA SER A 36 -17.29 13.74 1.15
C SER A 36 -17.65 14.88 2.10
N ARG A 37 -16.62 15.48 2.73
CA ARG A 37 -16.76 16.66 3.58
C ARG A 37 -16.62 17.98 2.81
N ARG A 38 -16.39 17.93 1.48
CA ARG A 38 -16.34 19.14 0.64
C ARG A 38 -17.66 19.90 0.74
N GLU A 39 -17.62 21.21 0.76
CA GLU A 39 -18.81 22.06 0.79
C GLU A 39 -19.72 21.73 -0.40
N ASP A 40 -19.18 21.68 -1.60
CA ASP A 40 -19.86 21.17 -2.79
C ASP A 40 -19.18 19.89 -3.33
N PRO A 41 -19.74 18.71 -3.11
CA PRO A 41 -19.25 17.43 -3.65
C PRO A 41 -19.77 17.13 -5.07
N SER A 42 -20.72 17.94 -5.60
CA SER A 42 -21.37 17.66 -6.89
C SER A 42 -20.43 17.49 -8.08
N PRO A 43 -19.31 18.22 -8.19
CA PRO A 43 -18.33 17.97 -9.26
C PRO A 43 -17.72 16.58 -9.20
N LEU A 44 -17.42 16.04 -8.01
CA LEU A 44 -16.90 14.70 -7.83
C LEU A 44 -17.96 13.65 -8.14
N GLN A 45 -19.19 13.86 -7.67
CA GLN A 45 -20.31 12.98 -7.94
C GLN A 45 -20.53 12.81 -9.45
N ARG A 46 -20.64 13.92 -10.18
CA ARG A 46 -20.84 13.90 -11.65
C ARG A 46 -19.64 13.29 -12.38
N ARG A 47 -18.42 13.64 -11.98
CA ARG A 47 -17.20 13.15 -12.64
C ARG A 47 -17.09 11.65 -12.60
N TRP A 48 -17.42 11.04 -11.45
CA TRP A 48 -17.21 9.63 -11.17
C TRP A 48 -18.49 8.79 -11.25
N GLY A 49 -19.65 9.43 -11.42
CA GLY A 49 -20.93 8.72 -11.56
C GLY A 49 -21.51 8.15 -10.27
N PHE A 50 -21.17 8.72 -9.10
CA PHE A 50 -21.78 8.28 -7.84
C PHE A 50 -23.28 8.58 -7.82
N ALA A 51 -24.10 7.57 -7.44
CA ALA A 51 -25.53 7.74 -7.31
C ALA A 51 -25.88 8.74 -6.18
N ASN A 52 -25.27 8.58 -5.01
CA ASN A 52 -25.57 9.36 -3.82
C ASN A 52 -24.31 9.94 -3.16
N VAL A 53 -24.48 11.00 -2.35
CA VAL A 53 -23.39 11.62 -1.59
C VAL A 53 -23.83 11.83 -0.15
N TYR A 54 -22.93 11.46 0.78
CA TYR A 54 -23.16 11.54 2.23
C TYR A 54 -22.08 12.38 2.90
N ARG A 55 -22.34 12.87 4.11
CA ARG A 55 -21.38 13.64 4.92
C ARG A 55 -20.58 12.78 5.88
N THR A 56 -21.14 11.65 6.30
CA THR A 56 -20.52 10.72 7.25
C THR A 56 -20.60 9.29 6.73
N VAL A 57 -19.72 8.44 7.25
CA VAL A 57 -19.70 7.00 6.93
C VAL A 57 -20.99 6.35 7.43
N ASP A 58 -21.40 6.64 8.65
CA ASP A 58 -22.60 6.05 9.26
C ASP A 58 -23.86 6.38 8.45
N ALA A 59 -24.03 7.64 8.01
CA ALA A 59 -25.17 8.02 7.17
C ALA A 59 -25.17 7.29 5.80
N MET A 60 -24.01 6.96 5.25
CA MET A 60 -23.90 6.14 4.05
C MET A 60 -24.30 4.68 4.33
N LEU A 61 -23.77 4.11 5.43
CA LEU A 61 -24.02 2.72 5.80
C LEU A 61 -25.49 2.46 6.18
N ASP A 62 -26.15 3.44 6.80
CA ASP A 62 -27.58 3.37 7.17
C ASP A 62 -28.52 3.44 5.95
N ALA A 63 -28.08 4.13 4.88
CA ALA A 63 -28.94 4.43 3.73
C ALA A 63 -28.71 3.49 2.53
N GLU A 64 -27.54 2.85 2.43
CA GLU A 64 -27.13 2.11 1.25
C GLU A 64 -26.84 0.64 1.58
N GLU A 65 -27.32 -0.25 0.71
CA GLU A 65 -26.85 -1.63 0.70
C GLU A 65 -25.58 -1.73 -0.13
N LEU A 66 -24.43 -1.97 0.53
CA LEU A 66 -23.11 -2.02 -0.09
C LEU A 66 -22.49 -3.41 0.03
N ASP A 67 -21.77 -3.83 -1.01
CA ASP A 67 -20.98 -5.05 -1.02
C ASP A 67 -19.54 -4.78 -0.60
N ALA A 68 -19.01 -3.58 -0.92
CA ALA A 68 -17.66 -3.16 -0.57
C ALA A 68 -17.55 -1.65 -0.34
N VAL A 69 -16.58 -1.25 0.51
CA VAL A 69 -16.25 0.15 0.77
C VAL A 69 -14.75 0.38 0.53
N PHE A 70 -14.44 1.45 -0.20
CA PHE A 70 -13.08 1.96 -0.37
C PHE A 70 -12.84 3.13 0.58
N VAL A 71 -11.93 2.97 1.55
CA VAL A 71 -11.51 4.02 2.49
C VAL A 71 -10.24 4.69 1.93
N LEU A 72 -10.40 5.91 1.39
CA LEU A 72 -9.39 6.66 0.65
C LEU A 72 -9.15 8.06 1.27
N THR A 73 -9.40 8.17 2.56
CA THR A 73 -9.25 9.39 3.37
C THR A 73 -7.79 9.60 3.81
N PRO A 74 -7.46 10.70 4.49
CA PRO A 74 -6.23 10.79 5.28
C PRO A 74 -6.16 9.68 6.34
N ARG A 75 -4.93 9.19 6.61
CA ARG A 75 -4.68 8.04 7.48
C ARG A 75 -5.28 8.12 8.88
N SER A 76 -5.37 9.31 9.46
CA SER A 76 -5.99 9.53 10.77
C SER A 76 -7.49 9.18 10.83
N GLU A 77 -8.12 9.03 9.68
CA GLU A 77 -9.55 8.71 9.56
C GLU A 77 -9.79 7.24 9.20
N HIS A 78 -8.74 6.49 8.87
CA HIS A 78 -8.86 5.11 8.40
C HIS A 78 -9.52 4.21 9.44
N VAL A 79 -9.05 4.25 10.68
CA VAL A 79 -9.50 3.37 11.77
C VAL A 79 -11.00 3.42 11.95
N ALA A 80 -11.56 4.62 12.12
CA ALA A 80 -12.99 4.80 12.37
C ALA A 80 -13.83 4.36 11.15
N ALA A 81 -13.41 4.73 9.93
CA ALA A 81 -14.15 4.38 8.72
C ALA A 81 -14.12 2.87 8.42
N VAL A 82 -12.96 2.23 8.59
CA VAL A 82 -12.79 0.78 8.42
C VAL A 82 -13.61 0.02 9.46
N GLU A 83 -13.54 0.43 10.74
CA GLU A 83 -14.29 -0.20 11.82
C GLU A 83 -15.79 -0.13 11.58
N SER A 84 -16.36 1.05 11.24
CA SER A 84 -17.79 1.20 10.93
C SER A 84 -18.22 0.27 9.80
N ALA A 85 -17.45 0.20 8.70
CA ALA A 85 -17.79 -0.65 7.56
C ALA A 85 -17.73 -2.15 7.89
N LEU A 86 -16.68 -2.61 8.60
CA LEU A 86 -16.53 -4.01 9.02
C LEU A 86 -17.68 -4.44 9.95
N ARG A 87 -18.05 -3.60 10.94
CA ARG A 87 -19.18 -3.84 11.85
C ARG A 87 -20.52 -3.87 11.13
N ALA A 88 -20.68 -3.11 10.05
CA ALA A 88 -21.84 -3.19 9.18
C ALA A 88 -21.83 -4.42 8.25
N GLY A 89 -20.83 -5.30 8.36
CA GLY A 89 -20.74 -6.53 7.56
C GLY A 89 -20.34 -6.29 6.10
N ILE A 90 -19.54 -5.26 5.83
CA ILE A 90 -19.11 -4.86 4.47
C ILE A 90 -17.61 -5.09 4.32
N ASP A 91 -17.20 -5.57 3.14
CA ASP A 91 -15.81 -5.78 2.78
C ASP A 91 -15.11 -4.45 2.53
N VAL A 92 -13.83 -4.33 2.94
CA VAL A 92 -13.13 -3.04 2.95
C VAL A 92 -11.80 -3.09 2.21
N PHE A 93 -11.61 -2.15 1.28
CA PHE A 93 -10.30 -1.72 0.81
C PHE A 93 -9.90 -0.44 1.54
N CYS A 94 -8.74 -0.42 2.18
CA CYS A 94 -8.21 0.77 2.85
C CYS A 94 -6.88 1.20 2.25
N GLU A 95 -6.68 2.49 1.99
CA GLU A 95 -5.35 3.01 1.64
C GLU A 95 -4.34 2.81 2.77
N LYS A 96 -3.07 2.74 2.37
CA LYS A 96 -1.96 2.60 3.33
C LYS A 96 -1.66 3.94 4.05
N PRO A 97 -1.18 3.87 5.30
CA PRO A 97 -1.15 2.73 6.21
C PRO A 97 -2.56 2.39 6.70
N LEU A 98 -2.79 1.14 7.11
CA LEU A 98 -4.10 0.72 7.63
C LEU A 98 -4.53 1.57 8.84
N ALA A 99 -3.57 1.86 9.72
CA ALA A 99 -3.76 2.67 10.91
C ALA A 99 -2.48 3.47 11.22
N THR A 100 -2.56 4.42 12.14
CA THR A 100 -1.41 5.18 12.65
C THR A 100 -0.66 4.43 13.76
N SER A 101 -1.26 3.41 14.34
CA SER A 101 -0.65 2.52 15.34
C SER A 101 -0.74 1.05 14.91
N THR A 102 0.26 0.26 15.30
CA THR A 102 0.23 -1.19 15.08
C THR A 102 -0.89 -1.88 15.84
N SER A 103 -1.22 -1.43 17.05
CA SER A 103 -2.32 -1.99 17.85
C SER A 103 -3.67 -1.84 17.14
N ASP A 104 -3.94 -0.68 16.54
CA ASP A 104 -5.15 -0.48 15.75
C ASP A 104 -5.16 -1.32 14.47
N ALA A 105 -4.03 -1.45 13.78
CA ALA A 105 -3.93 -2.29 12.59
C ALA A 105 -4.25 -3.77 12.92
N VAL A 106 -3.73 -4.29 14.03
CA VAL A 106 -4.04 -5.64 14.52
C VAL A 106 -5.52 -5.75 14.86
N ARG A 107 -6.06 -4.82 15.64
CA ARG A 107 -7.47 -4.80 16.05
C ARG A 107 -8.44 -4.78 14.84
N LEU A 108 -8.10 -4.04 13.80
CA LEU A 108 -8.92 -4.02 12.56
C LEU A 108 -8.83 -5.34 11.79
N ALA A 109 -7.66 -5.99 11.78
CA ALA A 109 -7.52 -7.31 11.16
C ALA A 109 -8.32 -8.38 11.92
N GLU A 110 -8.26 -8.37 13.26
CA GLU A 110 -9.08 -9.22 14.13
C GLU A 110 -10.59 -8.99 13.89
N LEU A 111 -11.02 -7.73 13.84
CA LEU A 111 -12.41 -7.36 13.58
C LEU A 111 -12.91 -7.85 12.22
N ALA A 112 -12.06 -7.81 11.18
CA ALA A 112 -12.40 -8.34 9.87
C ALA A 112 -12.64 -9.86 9.93
N ASP A 113 -11.78 -10.60 10.64
CA ASP A 113 -11.94 -12.04 10.86
C ASP A 113 -13.20 -12.36 11.67
N GLU A 114 -13.46 -11.63 12.76
CA GLU A 114 -14.65 -11.80 13.62
C GLU A 114 -15.96 -11.64 12.84
N HIS A 115 -15.99 -10.69 11.90
CA HIS A 115 -17.16 -10.43 11.05
C HIS A 115 -17.17 -11.25 9.74
N GLY A 116 -16.15 -12.07 9.48
CA GLY A 116 -16.00 -12.82 8.24
C GLY A 116 -15.93 -11.92 7.01
N ARG A 117 -15.31 -10.73 7.15
CA ARG A 117 -15.17 -9.75 6.08
C ARG A 117 -13.75 -9.69 5.53
N ILE A 118 -13.68 -9.30 4.26
CA ILE A 118 -12.39 -9.07 3.60
C ILE A 118 -11.92 -7.66 3.97
N LEU A 119 -10.72 -7.57 4.53
CA LEU A 119 -9.99 -6.33 4.70
C LEU A 119 -8.71 -6.39 3.88
N MET A 120 -8.60 -5.55 2.87
CA MET A 120 -7.42 -5.39 2.03
C MET A 120 -6.82 -4.00 2.18
N VAL A 121 -5.50 -3.91 2.20
CA VAL A 121 -4.78 -2.63 2.29
C VAL A 121 -4.03 -2.32 1.00
N GLY A 122 -4.03 -1.06 0.59
CA GLY A 122 -3.44 -0.55 -0.64
C GLY A 122 -1.90 -0.60 -0.68
N LEU A 123 -1.31 -1.74 -0.36
CA LEU A 123 0.12 -2.03 -0.53
C LEU A 123 0.39 -2.40 -2.00
N ASN A 124 0.11 -1.46 -2.88
CA ASN A 124 0.01 -1.64 -4.32
C ASN A 124 1.29 -2.15 -5.00
N ARG A 125 2.47 -2.02 -4.38
CA ARG A 125 3.74 -2.49 -4.98
C ARG A 125 3.78 -4.01 -5.17
N ARG A 126 3.05 -4.79 -4.38
CA ARG A 126 2.90 -6.25 -4.62
C ARG A 126 2.13 -6.58 -5.91
N PHE A 127 1.49 -5.60 -6.51
CA PHE A 127 0.73 -5.71 -7.77
C PHE A 127 1.41 -5.00 -8.95
N ALA A 128 2.50 -4.27 -8.73
CA ALA A 128 3.21 -3.61 -9.80
C ALA A 128 3.97 -4.63 -10.66
N PRO A 129 3.83 -4.56 -12.00
CA PRO A 129 4.35 -5.58 -12.92
C PRO A 129 5.84 -5.89 -12.75
N VAL A 130 6.66 -4.87 -12.46
CA VAL A 130 8.11 -5.05 -12.23
C VAL A 130 8.41 -5.88 -10.98
N TYR A 131 7.66 -5.67 -9.89
CA TYR A 131 7.84 -6.42 -8.65
C TYR A 131 7.24 -7.83 -8.72
N VAL A 132 6.11 -7.98 -9.41
CA VAL A 132 5.51 -9.30 -9.66
C VAL A 132 6.48 -10.17 -10.46
N ALA A 133 7.00 -9.67 -11.58
CA ALA A 133 7.96 -10.42 -12.41
C ALA A 133 9.26 -10.76 -11.65
N ALA A 134 9.76 -9.83 -10.80
CA ALA A 134 10.90 -10.10 -9.96
C ALA A 134 10.61 -11.19 -8.91
N ARG A 135 9.45 -11.15 -8.27
CA ARG A 135 9.06 -12.11 -7.22
C ARG A 135 8.84 -13.52 -7.76
N GLU A 136 8.27 -13.65 -8.95
CA GLU A 136 8.04 -14.91 -9.64
C GLU A 136 9.35 -15.68 -9.88
N ALA A 137 10.46 -14.98 -10.07
CA ALA A 137 11.77 -15.61 -10.28
C ALA A 137 12.23 -16.51 -9.12
N PHE A 138 11.74 -16.27 -7.89
CA PHE A 138 12.14 -16.98 -6.69
C PHE A 138 11.12 -18.01 -6.18
N GLY A 139 9.94 -18.13 -6.80
CA GLY A 139 8.91 -19.09 -6.43
C GLY A 139 8.51 -19.00 -4.94
N ALA A 140 8.09 -20.12 -4.35
CA ALA A 140 7.62 -20.18 -2.97
C ALA A 140 8.74 -19.95 -1.92
N ALA A 141 9.98 -20.32 -2.21
CA ALA A 141 11.09 -20.19 -1.28
C ALA A 141 11.51 -18.74 -0.99
N GLY A 142 11.15 -17.81 -1.87
CA GLY A 142 11.54 -16.42 -1.76
C GLY A 142 13.01 -16.15 -2.07
N ALA A 143 13.44 -14.91 -1.89
CA ALA A 143 14.82 -14.48 -2.06
C ALA A 143 15.60 -14.67 -0.75
N SER A 144 16.80 -15.24 -0.84
CA SER A 144 17.69 -15.42 0.32
C SER A 144 18.23 -14.09 0.85
N PHE A 145 18.44 -13.13 -0.05
CA PHE A 145 18.89 -11.79 0.25
C PHE A 145 18.15 -10.77 -0.61
N CYS A 146 17.65 -9.69 -0.02
CA CYS A 146 16.92 -8.65 -0.72
C CYS A 146 17.32 -7.27 -0.22
N VAL A 147 17.63 -6.34 -1.14
CA VAL A 147 17.89 -4.92 -0.85
C VAL A 147 16.77 -4.08 -1.45
N ALA A 148 16.05 -3.34 -0.64
CA ALA A 148 15.01 -2.44 -1.09
C ALA A 148 15.36 -0.99 -0.73
N GLN A 149 15.26 -0.11 -1.72
CA GLN A 149 15.61 1.30 -1.58
C GLN A 149 14.47 2.20 -2.04
N LYS A 150 14.17 3.23 -1.26
CA LYS A 150 13.25 4.28 -1.64
C LYS A 150 13.77 5.66 -1.28
N ASN A 151 13.94 6.48 -2.30
CA ASN A 151 14.34 7.87 -2.17
C ASN A 151 13.19 8.79 -2.59
N ARG A 152 12.99 9.88 -1.87
CA ARG A 152 11.97 10.87 -2.22
C ARG A 152 12.49 12.27 -1.90
N ALA A 153 12.99 12.95 -2.94
CA ALA A 153 13.52 14.31 -2.83
C ALA A 153 12.45 15.26 -2.26
N GLY A 154 12.83 16.05 -1.25
CA GLY A 154 11.96 17.08 -0.68
C GLY A 154 10.67 16.58 -0.03
N SER A 155 10.61 15.29 0.37
CA SER A 155 9.43 14.73 1.02
C SER A 155 9.19 15.42 2.36
N GLU A 156 7.94 15.85 2.57
CA GLU A 156 7.46 16.37 3.86
C GLU A 156 7.16 15.24 4.87
N TYR A 157 7.26 13.98 4.43
CA TYR A 157 6.96 12.80 5.25
C TYR A 157 8.24 12.28 5.90
N ARG A 158 8.07 11.55 6.99
CA ARG A 158 9.13 10.74 7.57
C ARG A 158 9.66 9.74 6.52
N ALA A 159 11.00 9.61 6.46
CA ALA A 159 11.63 8.73 5.48
C ALA A 159 11.18 7.26 5.65
N THR A 160 11.03 6.81 6.89
CA THR A 160 10.73 5.42 7.22
C THR A 160 9.24 5.12 7.17
N PHE A 161 8.44 5.81 7.95
CA PHE A 161 7.05 5.42 8.18
C PHE A 161 6.17 5.55 6.92
N GLU A 162 6.15 6.72 6.29
CA GLU A 162 5.24 6.94 5.17
C GLU A 162 5.87 6.62 3.82
N ASN A 163 7.17 6.88 3.70
CA ASN A 163 7.85 6.71 2.43
C ASN A 163 8.27 5.25 2.21
N ALA A 164 8.89 4.62 3.22
CA ALA A 164 9.46 3.29 3.07
C ALA A 164 8.47 2.14 3.27
N ILE A 165 7.24 2.37 3.71
CA ILE A 165 6.25 1.30 3.98
C ILE A 165 6.12 0.28 2.83
N HIS A 166 6.15 0.73 1.59
CA HIS A 166 6.10 -0.17 0.44
C HIS A 166 7.34 -1.05 0.32
N MET A 167 8.53 -0.51 0.66
CA MET A 167 9.78 -1.28 0.62
C MET A 167 9.85 -2.29 1.76
N VAL A 168 9.39 -1.91 2.94
CA VAL A 168 9.27 -2.82 4.10
C VAL A 168 8.31 -3.97 3.79
N ASP A 169 7.18 -3.67 3.15
CA ASP A 169 6.23 -4.67 2.69
C ASP A 169 6.82 -5.60 1.64
N LEU A 170 7.54 -5.07 0.66
CA LEU A 170 8.24 -5.86 -0.35
C LEU A 170 9.32 -6.76 0.25
N LEU A 171 10.11 -6.28 1.22
CA LEU A 171 11.11 -7.11 1.90
C LEU A 171 10.45 -8.31 2.59
N ARG A 172 9.31 -8.12 3.27
CA ARG A 172 8.54 -9.23 3.84
C ARG A 172 8.05 -10.19 2.76
N TRP A 173 7.54 -9.68 1.66
CA TRP A 173 7.01 -10.50 0.57
C TRP A 173 8.09 -11.30 -0.16
N PHE A 174 9.28 -10.70 -0.36
CA PHE A 174 10.40 -11.37 -1.02
C PHE A 174 11.12 -12.37 -0.11
N CYS A 175 11.39 -12.01 1.14
CA CYS A 175 12.14 -12.84 2.06
C CYS A 175 11.27 -13.91 2.75
N GLY A 176 9.98 -13.63 2.96
CA GLY A 176 9.04 -14.54 3.63
C GLY A 176 9.34 -14.74 5.12
N GLY A 177 8.39 -15.39 5.80
CA GLY A 177 8.52 -15.70 7.23
C GLY A 177 8.28 -14.51 8.16
N ASP A 178 8.50 -14.74 9.45
CA ASP A 178 8.37 -13.72 10.49
C ASP A 178 9.72 -13.05 10.77
N VAL A 179 9.68 -11.80 11.24
CA VAL A 179 10.87 -11.01 11.57
C VAL A 179 11.47 -11.49 12.91
N VAL A 180 12.74 -11.92 12.86
CA VAL A 180 13.48 -12.44 14.02
C VAL A 180 14.35 -11.34 14.65
N GLU A 181 15.03 -10.55 13.83
CA GLU A 181 15.99 -9.54 14.29
C GLU A 181 15.99 -8.32 13.36
N VAL A 182 16.14 -7.14 13.94
CA VAL A 182 16.28 -5.88 13.22
C VAL A 182 17.43 -5.09 13.83
N SER A 183 18.34 -4.63 12.98
CA SER A 183 19.35 -3.61 13.32
C SER A 183 19.14 -2.42 12.40
N SER A 184 19.10 -1.20 12.94
CA SER A 184 18.77 -0.01 12.18
C SER A 184 19.58 1.19 12.65
N ALA A 185 19.83 2.11 11.71
CA ALA A 185 20.41 3.42 11.99
C ALA A 185 19.66 4.48 11.17
N ALA A 186 19.50 5.66 11.77
CA ALA A 186 18.87 6.79 11.11
C ALA A 186 19.85 7.96 10.94
N ALA A 187 19.60 8.77 9.93
CA ALA A 187 20.27 10.05 9.70
C ALA A 187 19.25 11.19 9.91
N GLY A 188 19.75 12.34 10.39
CA GLY A 188 18.96 13.52 10.70
C GLY A 188 19.08 13.89 12.18
N THR A 189 18.67 15.10 12.52
CA THR A 189 18.77 15.66 13.88
C THR A 189 17.41 15.68 14.60
N ASP A 190 16.31 15.68 13.87
CA ASP A 190 14.96 15.61 14.43
C ASP A 190 14.46 14.16 14.36
N PRO A 191 14.20 13.52 15.51
CA PRO A 191 13.74 12.12 15.53
C PRO A 191 12.33 11.92 14.92
N TRP A 192 11.59 13.02 14.73
CA TRP A 192 10.28 13.01 14.08
C TRP A 192 10.37 13.33 12.58
N GLU A 193 11.56 13.70 12.09
CA GLU A 193 11.79 14.06 10.68
C GLU A 193 13.13 13.50 10.18
N GLU A 194 13.38 12.21 10.46
CA GLU A 194 14.61 11.58 9.99
C GLU A 194 14.81 11.76 8.47
N ASP A 195 16.02 12.12 8.06
CA ASP A 195 16.41 12.33 6.66
C ASP A 195 16.56 11.00 5.91
N GLY A 196 16.85 9.94 6.64
CA GLY A 196 17.00 8.62 6.08
C GLY A 196 17.15 7.56 7.14
N THR A 197 16.92 6.30 6.73
CA THR A 197 17.05 5.11 7.57
C THR A 197 17.69 3.99 6.77
N ALA A 198 18.61 3.26 7.40
CA ALA A 198 19.11 1.99 6.89
C ALA A 198 18.84 0.90 7.93
N ALA A 199 18.31 -0.24 7.48
CA ALA A 199 18.01 -1.36 8.37
C ALA A 199 18.45 -2.70 7.77
N LEU A 200 18.97 -3.59 8.62
CA LEU A 200 19.22 -4.99 8.35
C LEU A 200 18.17 -5.83 9.09
N ILE A 201 17.48 -6.69 8.36
CA ILE A 201 16.32 -7.45 8.85
C ILE A 201 16.59 -8.94 8.62
N ARG A 202 16.48 -9.76 9.66
CA ARG A 202 16.54 -11.22 9.55
C ARG A 202 15.16 -11.83 9.69
N PHE A 203 14.85 -12.77 8.84
CA PHE A 203 13.57 -13.48 8.83
C PHE A 203 13.73 -14.92 9.35
N SER A 204 12.66 -15.51 9.84
CA SER A 204 12.64 -16.90 10.38
C SER A 204 12.95 -17.97 9.31
N THR A 205 12.81 -17.61 8.04
CA THR A 205 13.26 -18.43 6.89
C THR A 205 14.78 -18.54 6.77
N GLY A 206 15.54 -17.74 7.53
CA GLY A 206 16.98 -17.54 7.37
C GLY A 206 17.33 -16.46 6.34
N ASN A 207 16.36 -15.93 5.61
CA ASN A 207 16.56 -14.90 4.61
C ASN A 207 16.84 -13.54 5.25
N THR A 208 17.47 -12.65 4.49
CA THR A 208 17.89 -11.32 4.99
C THR A 208 17.42 -10.22 4.08
N GLY A 209 16.82 -9.18 4.66
CA GLY A 209 16.41 -7.96 3.97
C GLY A 209 17.26 -6.75 4.40
N VAL A 210 17.53 -5.86 3.48
CA VAL A 210 18.16 -4.55 3.73
C VAL A 210 17.23 -3.46 3.23
N LEU A 211 16.90 -2.52 4.10
CA LEU A 211 16.16 -1.30 3.76
C LEU A 211 17.12 -0.12 3.67
N VAL A 212 16.94 0.70 2.63
CA VAL A 212 17.50 2.06 2.56
C VAL A 212 16.38 3.03 2.18
N ALA A 213 16.12 4.01 3.01
CA ALA A 213 15.14 5.05 2.77
C ALA A 213 15.79 6.43 2.96
N ALA A 214 15.59 7.36 2.02
CA ALA A 214 16.11 8.71 2.12
C ALA A 214 15.11 9.73 1.57
N ARG A 215 14.84 10.79 2.35
CA ARG A 215 14.06 11.94 1.89
C ARG A 215 14.96 13.11 1.44
N ALA A 216 16.20 13.12 1.86
CA ALA A 216 17.22 14.11 1.47
C ALA A 216 17.95 13.73 0.16
N ALA A 217 17.35 12.87 -0.66
CA ALA A 217 17.92 12.46 -1.95
C ALA A 217 17.71 13.53 -3.02
N GLY A 218 18.61 13.57 -4.02
CA GLY A 218 18.50 14.51 -5.13
C GLY A 218 17.39 14.20 -6.14
N ALA A 219 16.82 13.00 -6.12
CA ALA A 219 15.73 12.58 -7.00
C ALA A 219 14.87 11.52 -6.36
N TRP A 220 13.64 11.37 -6.88
CA TRP A 220 12.79 10.23 -6.58
C TRP A 220 13.39 8.95 -7.17
N GLY A 221 13.27 7.83 -6.45
CA GLY A 221 13.68 6.52 -6.96
C GLY A 221 13.22 5.39 -6.06
N GLU A 222 12.80 4.29 -6.69
CA GLU A 222 12.52 3.01 -6.04
C GLU A 222 13.35 1.92 -6.72
N LYS A 223 14.10 1.15 -5.93
CA LYS A 223 14.91 0.01 -6.42
C LYS A 223 14.73 -1.18 -5.51
N LEU A 224 14.84 -2.36 -6.11
CA LEU A 224 14.91 -3.61 -5.36
C LEU A 224 15.84 -4.58 -6.08
N ASP A 225 16.82 -5.09 -5.33
CA ASP A 225 17.70 -6.16 -5.76
C ASP A 225 17.45 -7.40 -4.91
N ALA A 226 17.21 -8.53 -5.54
CA ALA A 226 16.92 -9.79 -4.86
C ALA A 226 17.82 -10.93 -5.40
N TYR A 227 18.29 -11.78 -4.49
CA TYR A 227 19.24 -12.84 -4.75
C TYR A 227 18.83 -14.12 -4.04
N GLY A 228 19.00 -15.27 -4.69
CA GLY A 228 18.75 -16.58 -4.11
C GLY A 228 18.62 -17.66 -5.19
N GLN A 229 18.87 -18.92 -4.84
CA GLN A 229 18.68 -20.07 -5.72
C GLN A 229 19.42 -19.94 -7.07
N MET A 230 20.61 -19.35 -7.07
CA MET A 230 21.40 -19.03 -8.28
C MET A 230 20.67 -18.10 -9.27
N ARG A 231 19.77 -17.27 -8.75
CA ARG A 231 19.00 -16.26 -9.50
C ARG A 231 19.17 -14.88 -8.89
N SER A 232 19.02 -13.87 -9.72
CA SER A 232 18.93 -12.48 -9.29
C SER A 232 17.80 -11.77 -10.01
N ALA A 233 17.21 -10.79 -9.32
CA ALA A 233 16.28 -9.83 -9.93
C ALA A 233 16.68 -8.42 -9.53
N GLU A 234 16.72 -7.53 -10.50
CA GLU A 234 17.02 -6.11 -10.34
C GLU A 234 15.79 -5.31 -10.81
N VAL A 235 15.22 -4.50 -9.94
CA VAL A 235 14.05 -3.66 -10.23
C VAL A 235 14.43 -2.19 -10.12
N ILE A 236 14.11 -1.42 -11.16
CA ILE A 236 14.07 0.05 -11.14
C ILE A 236 12.62 0.44 -11.43
N ALA A 237 11.87 0.69 -10.37
CA ALA A 237 10.43 0.94 -10.48
C ALA A 237 10.13 2.38 -10.90
N PRO A 238 9.08 2.57 -11.73
CA PRO A 238 8.19 1.55 -12.29
C PRO A 238 8.68 0.96 -13.61
N ASP A 239 9.87 1.29 -14.08
CA ASP A 239 10.27 1.24 -15.50
C ASP A 239 10.80 -0.13 -15.94
N THR A 240 11.65 -0.78 -15.14
CA THR A 240 12.35 -1.98 -15.61
C THR A 240 12.50 -3.04 -14.53
N VAL A 241 12.49 -4.30 -14.99
CA VAL A 241 12.93 -5.45 -14.23
C VAL A 241 13.89 -6.31 -15.07
N ALA A 242 15.01 -6.67 -14.48
CA ALA A 242 15.96 -7.64 -15.06
C ALA A 242 16.02 -8.88 -14.17
N VAL A 243 15.83 -10.05 -14.77
CA VAL A 243 15.95 -11.35 -14.10
C VAL A 243 17.10 -12.12 -14.73
N THR A 244 18.03 -12.60 -13.91
CA THR A 244 19.09 -13.50 -14.31
C THR A 244 18.85 -14.87 -13.69
N ALA A 245 18.76 -15.89 -14.53
CA ALA A 245 18.60 -17.29 -14.15
C ALA A 245 19.28 -18.17 -15.17
N ASP A 246 19.90 -19.27 -14.73
CA ASP A 246 20.53 -20.26 -15.60
C ASP A 246 21.55 -19.65 -16.60
N GLY A 247 22.28 -18.61 -16.17
CA GLY A 247 23.27 -17.90 -16.99
C GLY A 247 22.68 -16.91 -18.01
N ALA A 248 21.36 -16.82 -18.13
CA ALA A 248 20.69 -15.90 -19.06
C ALA A 248 20.10 -14.71 -18.30
N ARG A 249 20.23 -13.50 -18.86
CA ARG A 249 19.64 -12.25 -18.33
C ARG A 249 18.52 -11.79 -19.23
N THR A 250 17.31 -11.71 -18.69
CA THR A 250 16.13 -11.19 -19.37
C THR A 250 15.77 -9.85 -18.78
N VAL A 251 15.58 -8.82 -19.62
CA VAL A 251 15.15 -7.48 -19.22
C VAL A 251 13.76 -7.22 -19.79
N ARG A 252 12.84 -6.76 -18.93
CA ARG A 252 11.51 -6.28 -19.35
C ARG A 252 11.40 -4.80 -19.03
N SER A 253 10.98 -4.00 -20.00
CA SER A 253 10.63 -2.59 -19.80
C SER A 253 9.14 -2.47 -19.66
N MET A 254 8.72 -1.65 -18.69
CA MET A 254 7.33 -1.27 -18.44
C MET A 254 7.09 0.20 -18.83
N SER A 255 8.01 0.78 -19.62
CA SER A 255 7.81 2.14 -20.15
C SER A 255 6.58 2.23 -21.05
N PRO A 256 5.95 3.39 -21.19
CA PRO A 256 4.81 3.57 -22.09
C PRO A 256 5.06 3.10 -23.51
N GLU A 257 6.28 3.26 -24.02
CA GLU A 257 6.67 2.79 -25.36
C GLU A 257 6.68 1.27 -25.48
N ALA A 258 7.09 0.57 -24.41
CA ALA A 258 7.16 -0.89 -24.39
C ALA A 258 5.81 -1.52 -24.05
N PHE A 259 5.00 -0.86 -23.22
CA PHE A 259 3.72 -1.38 -22.68
C PHE A 259 2.48 -0.81 -23.37
N GLY A 260 2.63 -0.04 -24.44
CA GLY A 260 1.50 0.44 -25.23
C GLY A 260 0.58 1.39 -24.46
N TRP A 261 1.11 2.50 -23.96
CA TRP A 261 0.34 3.55 -23.25
C TRP A 261 -0.07 3.20 -21.80
N ALA A 262 0.65 2.32 -21.12
CA ALA A 262 0.44 2.04 -19.72
C ALA A 262 0.51 3.32 -18.87
N THR A 263 -0.45 3.48 -17.97
CA THR A 263 -0.54 4.62 -17.05
C THR A 263 0.25 4.36 -15.77
N ALA A 264 0.55 5.42 -15.00
CA ALA A 264 1.12 5.28 -13.66
C ALA A 264 0.24 4.40 -12.74
N THR A 265 -1.07 4.41 -12.96
CA THR A 265 -2.03 3.57 -12.23
C THR A 265 -1.75 2.08 -12.43
N GLU A 266 -1.37 1.70 -13.65
CA GLU A 266 -1.02 0.32 -14.00
C GLU A 266 0.41 -0.04 -13.58
N THR A 267 1.40 0.79 -13.95
CA THR A 267 2.80 0.49 -13.72
C THR A 267 3.18 0.45 -12.24
N PHE A 268 2.48 1.19 -11.37
CA PHE A 268 2.64 1.14 -9.91
C PHE A 268 1.70 0.13 -9.23
N GLY A 269 0.88 -0.61 -9.98
CA GLY A 269 0.04 -1.70 -9.47
C GLY A 269 -1.24 -1.24 -8.77
N PHE A 270 -1.67 0.01 -8.89
CA PHE A 270 -2.92 0.46 -8.28
C PHE A 270 -4.14 -0.20 -8.94
N ALA A 271 -4.15 -0.26 -10.27
CA ALA A 271 -5.25 -0.89 -11.01
C ALA A 271 -5.40 -2.36 -10.64
N ASP A 272 -4.30 -3.11 -10.60
CA ASP A 272 -4.34 -4.53 -10.28
C ASP A 272 -4.66 -4.79 -8.80
N ALA A 273 -4.28 -3.90 -7.88
CA ALA A 273 -4.72 -3.96 -6.49
C ALA A 273 -6.25 -3.80 -6.35
N VAL A 274 -6.84 -2.84 -7.07
CA VAL A 274 -8.31 -2.64 -7.10
C VAL A 274 -9.01 -3.85 -7.70
N ARG A 275 -8.53 -4.37 -8.85
CA ARG A 275 -9.08 -5.58 -9.48
C ARG A 275 -9.01 -6.77 -8.52
N HIS A 276 -7.85 -7.01 -7.93
CA HIS A 276 -7.65 -8.09 -6.98
C HIS A 276 -8.61 -8.02 -5.79
N PHE A 277 -8.81 -6.84 -5.19
CA PHE A 277 -9.76 -6.68 -4.10
C PHE A 277 -11.18 -7.09 -4.53
N LEU A 278 -11.67 -6.55 -5.64
CA LEU A 278 -13.02 -6.84 -6.13
C LEU A 278 -13.19 -8.33 -6.46
N ASP A 279 -12.19 -8.96 -7.04
CA ASP A 279 -12.19 -10.39 -7.29
C ASP A 279 -12.26 -11.19 -5.97
N ARG A 280 -11.52 -10.76 -4.92
CA ARG A 280 -11.59 -11.39 -3.58
C ARG A 280 -12.94 -11.20 -2.91
N VAL A 281 -13.59 -10.05 -3.09
CA VAL A 281 -14.98 -9.84 -2.63
C VAL A 281 -15.93 -10.87 -3.27
N GLN A 282 -15.75 -11.14 -4.58
CA GLN A 282 -16.62 -12.10 -5.30
C GLN A 282 -16.34 -13.55 -4.94
N ASP A 283 -15.08 -13.97 -4.87
CA ASP A 283 -14.69 -15.37 -4.62
C ASP A 283 -14.47 -15.71 -3.15
N ARG A 284 -14.58 -14.73 -2.25
CA ARG A 284 -14.44 -14.87 -0.78
C ARG A 284 -13.09 -15.43 -0.35
N GLN A 285 -12.03 -15.19 -1.13
CA GLN A 285 -10.67 -15.58 -0.76
C GLN A 285 -9.91 -14.44 -0.10
N GLN A 286 -8.92 -14.78 0.71
CA GLN A 286 -8.08 -13.77 1.36
C GLN A 286 -7.23 -13.02 0.33
N PRO A 287 -7.16 -11.68 0.43
CA PRO A 287 -6.35 -10.87 -0.46
C PRO A 287 -4.85 -10.97 -0.13
N LEU A 288 -4.02 -10.77 -1.16
CA LEU A 288 -2.56 -10.79 -1.03
C LEU A 288 -2.02 -9.76 -0.01
N THR A 289 -2.69 -8.64 0.15
CA THR A 289 -2.36 -7.58 1.12
C THR A 289 -3.49 -7.41 2.14
N SER A 290 -3.83 -8.53 2.82
CA SER A 290 -4.87 -8.55 3.85
C SER A 290 -4.55 -7.60 5.02
N GLY A 291 -5.54 -7.35 5.89
CA GLY A 291 -5.34 -6.60 7.13
C GLY A 291 -4.18 -7.14 7.97
N TRP A 292 -4.03 -8.47 8.07
CA TRP A 292 -2.91 -9.10 8.76
C TRP A 292 -1.56 -8.84 8.11
N GLU A 293 -1.48 -8.88 6.78
CA GLU A 293 -0.25 -8.56 6.06
C GLU A 293 0.17 -7.11 6.29
N ALA A 294 -0.79 -6.19 6.29
CA ALA A 294 -0.55 -4.79 6.60
C ALA A 294 -0.12 -4.58 8.06
N ALA A 295 -0.77 -5.24 9.02
CA ALA A 295 -0.39 -5.19 10.43
C ALA A 295 1.05 -5.69 10.65
N LYS A 296 1.44 -6.81 10.03
CA LYS A 296 2.82 -7.32 10.08
C LYS A 296 3.83 -6.36 9.43
N THR A 297 3.45 -5.66 8.36
CA THR A 297 4.31 -4.64 7.74
C THR A 297 4.51 -3.46 8.68
N GLN A 298 3.46 -3.03 9.37
CA GLN A 298 3.53 -1.95 10.33
C GLN A 298 4.34 -2.35 11.59
N GLN A 299 4.18 -3.58 12.09
CA GLN A 299 5.04 -4.12 13.16
C GLN A 299 6.53 -4.08 12.80
N LEU A 300 6.88 -4.39 11.54
CA LEU A 300 8.26 -4.31 11.10
C LEU A 300 8.75 -2.85 11.01
N LEU A 301 7.91 -1.93 10.57
CA LEU A 301 8.22 -0.49 10.60
C LEU A 301 8.52 -0.01 12.02
N ASP A 302 7.69 -0.38 12.99
CA ASP A 302 7.91 -0.04 14.42
C ASP A 302 9.22 -0.61 14.95
N LYS A 303 9.55 -1.86 14.60
CA LYS A 303 10.83 -2.48 14.97
C LYS A 303 12.04 -1.74 14.35
N ILE A 304 11.93 -1.29 13.10
CA ILE A 304 12.97 -0.53 12.42
C ILE A 304 13.17 0.83 13.11
N LEU A 305 12.08 1.54 13.39
CA LEU A 305 12.13 2.83 14.09
C LEU A 305 12.72 2.68 15.50
N ALA A 306 12.22 1.72 16.28
CA ALA A 306 12.71 1.45 17.65
C ALA A 306 14.19 1.08 17.67
N ALA A 307 14.65 0.24 16.73
CA ALA A 307 16.06 -0.14 16.63
C ALA A 307 16.98 1.04 16.27
N ALA A 308 16.44 2.07 15.60
CA ALA A 308 17.14 3.32 15.29
C ALA A 308 17.02 4.38 16.41
N GLY A 309 16.32 4.07 17.52
CA GLY A 309 16.04 5.03 18.58
C GLY A 309 15.04 6.12 18.22
N LEU A 310 14.19 5.87 17.21
CA LEU A 310 13.20 6.81 16.72
C LEU A 310 11.81 6.52 17.30
N PRO A 311 10.94 7.55 17.44
CA PRO A 311 9.56 7.35 17.87
C PRO A 311 8.79 6.45 16.89
N THR A 312 8.01 5.52 17.44
CA THR A 312 7.12 4.63 16.66
C THR A 312 5.72 5.22 16.47
N GLU A 313 5.34 6.17 17.34
CA GLU A 313 4.06 6.87 17.27
C GLU A 313 4.18 8.20 16.55
N GLU A 314 3.06 8.73 16.08
CA GLU A 314 2.99 10.09 15.53
C GLU A 314 2.96 11.12 16.67
N GLN A 315 3.60 12.27 16.46
CA GLN A 315 3.50 13.37 17.41
C GLN A 315 2.12 14.01 17.30
N GLU A 316 1.33 13.97 18.37
CA GLU A 316 0.04 14.64 18.43
C GLU A 316 0.16 16.13 18.07
N GLY A 317 -0.74 16.60 17.19
CA GLY A 317 -0.82 18.01 16.78
C GLY A 317 0.16 18.44 15.70
N ARG A 318 1.05 17.58 15.21
CA ARG A 318 1.93 17.88 14.07
C ARG A 318 1.16 17.69 12.77
N THR A 319 0.62 18.78 12.23
CA THR A 319 0.08 18.78 10.87
C THR A 319 1.19 18.99 9.87
N TRP A 320 1.40 18.03 8.98
CA TRP A 320 2.31 18.17 7.85
C TRP A 320 1.70 19.19 6.87
N SER A 321 2.26 20.40 6.82
CA SER A 321 1.82 21.38 5.83
C SER A 321 2.34 20.94 4.45
N SER A 322 1.44 20.70 3.52
CA SER A 322 1.79 20.53 2.12
C SER A 322 2.38 21.81 1.55
N LYS A 323 3.67 22.04 1.70
CA LYS A 323 4.36 22.98 0.85
C LYS A 323 4.43 22.33 -0.53
N ALA A 324 3.52 22.77 -1.40
CA ALA A 324 3.54 22.36 -2.79
C ALA A 324 4.97 22.54 -3.34
N VAL A 325 5.51 21.47 -3.90
CA VAL A 325 6.66 21.56 -4.79
C VAL A 325 6.23 22.43 -5.95
N GLN A 326 6.75 23.65 -6.02
CA GLN A 326 6.67 24.52 -7.20
C GLN A 326 7.51 23.94 -8.33
#